data_5ba2ec8cd0e2ea30955caeed2d3558f8
#
_entry.id   5ba2ec8cd0e2ea30955caeed2d3558f8
#
_cell.length_a   1.000
_cell.length_b   1.000
_cell.length_c   1.000
_cell.angle_alpha   90.00
_cell.angle_beta   90.00
_cell.angle_gamma   90.00
#
_symmetry.space_group_name_H-M   'P 1'
#
loop_
_entity.id
_entity.type
_entity.pdbx_description
1 polymer ?
#
loop_
_entity_poly.entity_id
_entity_poly.type
_entity_poly.pdbx_seq_one_letter_code
_entity_poly.pdbx_strand_id
1 'polypeptide(L)'
;SAVNLFRCNQMWGREYEGKEYVVRANPVRWNFLDFFGFEVIDGNGFTPSSAERDEIVMMNRMHRDIGIPIGYKEGKQYPYVGIIKDIRLTSLAQDDEYYAFYCAEADSRMSHFYIRLRAGANVEAFADYVKNLSKELAPAADDPELYYLEEWVESLYKQTKKDMVLIGMFAVLAIVIALMGVFGIVMFETQHRRSEIAVRKVYGATTAQMIG
;
A
#
# COMPACT_ATOMS: atom_id res chain seq x y z
N SER A 1 -20.41 0.93 -6.80
CA SER A 1 -19.61 1.84 -7.64
C SER A 1 -18.69 1.01 -8.53
N ALA A 2 -18.58 1.36 -9.81
CA ALA A 2 -17.62 0.75 -10.72
C ALA A 2 -16.35 1.59 -10.73
N VAL A 3 -15.21 0.96 -10.51
CA VAL A 3 -13.90 1.63 -10.48
C VAL A 3 -12.78 0.61 -10.62
N ASN A 4 -11.68 1.05 -11.20
CA ASN A 4 -10.45 0.26 -11.30
C ASN A 4 -9.41 0.73 -10.26
N LEU A 5 -9.81 0.80 -8.99
CA LEU A 5 -9.07 1.47 -7.93
C LEU A 5 -7.66 0.91 -7.71
N PHE A 6 -7.50 -0.41 -7.82
CA PHE A 6 -6.28 -1.11 -7.43
C PHE A 6 -5.50 -1.75 -8.59
N ARG A 7 -6.06 -1.74 -9.79
CA ARG A 7 -5.40 -2.25 -11.00
C ARG A 7 -5.42 -1.21 -12.11
N CYS A 8 -5.26 0.07 -11.76
CA CYS A 8 -5.14 1.10 -12.77
C CYS A 8 -3.80 0.97 -13.50
N ASN A 9 -3.89 0.67 -14.79
CA ASN A 9 -2.74 0.66 -15.68
C ASN A 9 -2.66 1.94 -16.53
N GLN A 10 -3.55 2.91 -16.31
CA GLN A 10 -3.54 4.15 -17.06
C GLN A 10 -2.62 5.16 -16.38
N MET A 11 -1.43 5.28 -16.95
CA MET A 11 -0.47 6.31 -16.57
C MET A 11 -0.52 7.42 -17.63
N TRP A 12 -0.82 8.63 -17.19
CA TRP A 12 -0.82 9.80 -18.05
C TRP A 12 0.44 10.61 -17.77
N GLY A 13 1.31 10.72 -18.78
CA GLY A 13 2.38 11.71 -18.78
C GLY A 13 1.79 13.08 -19.11
N ARG A 14 2.02 14.06 -18.28
CA ARG A 14 1.45 15.39 -18.35
C ARG A 14 2.53 16.45 -18.07
N GLU A 15 2.23 17.70 -18.46
CA GLU A 15 3.09 18.84 -18.19
C GLU A 15 2.24 19.99 -17.64
N TYR A 16 2.73 20.64 -16.61
CA TYR A 16 2.16 21.86 -16.07
C TYR A 16 3.27 22.87 -15.74
N GLU A 17 3.21 24.07 -16.32
CA GLU A 17 4.20 25.14 -16.14
C GLU A 17 5.68 24.67 -16.32
N GLY A 18 5.91 23.82 -17.31
CA GLY A 18 7.25 23.29 -17.62
C GLY A 18 7.72 22.15 -16.70
N LYS A 19 6.86 21.65 -15.82
CA LYS A 19 7.10 20.47 -14.99
C LYS A 19 6.40 19.25 -15.61
N GLU A 20 7.17 18.26 -16.00
CA GLU A 20 6.61 16.97 -16.39
C GLU A 20 6.25 16.16 -15.14
N TYR A 21 5.10 15.49 -15.18
CA TYR A 21 4.66 14.58 -14.13
C TYR A 21 3.88 13.40 -14.71
N VAL A 22 3.84 12.32 -13.95
CA VAL A 22 3.05 11.14 -14.30
C VAL A 22 1.96 10.97 -13.26
N VAL A 23 0.73 10.85 -13.73
CA VAL A 23 -0.44 10.63 -12.87
C VAL A 23 -1.12 9.32 -13.25
N ARG A 24 -1.51 8.55 -12.25
CA ARG A 24 -2.41 7.41 -12.43
C ARG A 24 -3.85 7.91 -12.46
N ALA A 25 -4.45 7.88 -13.62
CA ALA A 25 -5.82 8.33 -13.83
C ALA A 25 -6.78 7.14 -13.83
N ASN A 26 -7.71 7.13 -12.88
CA ASN A 26 -8.68 6.06 -12.73
C ASN A 26 -10.07 6.49 -13.18
N PRO A 27 -10.73 5.76 -14.11
CA PRO A 27 -12.12 5.98 -14.43
C PRO A 27 -13.01 5.55 -13.26
N VAL A 28 -13.90 6.44 -12.85
CA VAL A 28 -14.82 6.22 -11.74
C VAL A 28 -16.23 6.69 -12.09
N ARG A 29 -17.23 6.16 -11.38
CA ARG A 29 -18.60 6.68 -11.46
C ARG A 29 -18.76 7.88 -10.52
N TRP A 30 -19.73 8.72 -10.81
CA TRP A 30 -20.00 9.95 -10.05
C TRP A 30 -20.17 9.73 -8.53
N ASN A 31 -20.69 8.57 -8.10
CA ASN A 31 -20.90 8.25 -6.70
C ASN A 31 -19.68 7.63 -5.99
N PHE A 32 -18.52 7.66 -6.62
CA PHE A 32 -17.31 6.99 -6.13
C PHE A 32 -16.80 7.60 -4.81
N LEU A 33 -16.70 8.92 -4.76
CA LEU A 33 -16.19 9.63 -3.58
C LEU A 33 -17.07 9.36 -2.35
N ASP A 34 -18.39 9.47 -2.51
CA ASP A 34 -19.36 9.21 -1.44
C ASP A 34 -19.38 7.74 -1.01
N PHE A 35 -19.25 6.83 -1.98
CA PHE A 35 -19.25 5.39 -1.70
C PHE A 35 -18.09 4.97 -0.80
N PHE A 36 -16.91 5.53 -1.03
CA PHE A 36 -15.71 5.26 -0.21
C PHE A 36 -15.54 6.23 0.96
N GLY A 37 -16.34 7.29 1.03
CA GLY A 37 -16.23 8.32 2.06
C GLY A 37 -14.98 9.19 1.91
N PHE A 38 -14.55 9.45 0.68
CA PHE A 38 -13.40 10.31 0.42
C PHE A 38 -13.77 11.77 0.63
N GLU A 39 -13.00 12.43 1.48
CA GLU A 39 -13.22 13.82 1.84
C GLU A 39 -12.72 14.76 0.74
N VAL A 40 -13.62 15.57 0.20
CA VAL A 40 -13.27 16.68 -0.71
C VAL A 40 -12.86 17.85 0.17
N ILE A 41 -11.61 18.29 0.05
CA ILE A 41 -11.03 19.37 0.87
C ILE A 41 -11.12 20.74 0.20
N ASP A 42 -11.21 20.77 -1.13
CA ASP A 42 -11.40 22.01 -1.90
C ASP A 42 -12.11 21.72 -3.23
N GLY A 43 -12.87 22.69 -3.73
CA GLY A 43 -13.67 22.56 -4.95
C GLY A 43 -14.93 21.70 -4.79
N ASN A 44 -15.25 20.93 -5.81
CA ASN A 44 -16.45 20.11 -5.87
C ASN A 44 -16.12 18.63 -6.08
N GLY A 45 -16.96 17.76 -5.49
CA GLY A 45 -16.99 16.35 -5.83
C GLY A 45 -17.71 16.10 -7.17
N PHE A 46 -17.82 14.84 -7.54
CA PHE A 46 -18.56 14.47 -8.75
C PHE A 46 -20.07 14.55 -8.56
N THR A 47 -20.75 14.91 -9.64
CA THR A 47 -22.20 14.93 -9.79
C THR A 47 -22.64 13.95 -10.87
N PRO A 48 -23.91 13.57 -10.97
CA PRO A 48 -24.37 12.70 -12.05
C PRO A 48 -24.02 13.19 -13.47
N SER A 49 -23.88 14.50 -13.66
CA SER A 49 -23.50 15.10 -14.95
C SER A 49 -21.98 15.27 -15.15
N SER A 50 -21.16 14.86 -14.18
CA SER A 50 -19.69 14.99 -14.27
C SER A 50 -19.09 14.12 -15.37
N ALA A 51 -19.74 13.00 -15.71
CA ALA A 51 -19.29 12.12 -16.78
C ALA A 51 -19.41 12.76 -18.17
N GLU A 52 -20.44 13.57 -18.40
CA GLU A 52 -20.63 14.29 -19.66
C GLU A 52 -19.59 15.41 -19.86
N ARG A 53 -18.99 15.87 -18.75
CA ARG A 53 -18.02 16.96 -18.72
C ARG A 53 -16.60 16.49 -18.55
N ASP A 54 -16.37 15.18 -18.48
CA ASP A 54 -15.05 14.58 -18.26
C ASP A 54 -14.31 15.17 -17.05
N GLU A 55 -15.02 15.42 -15.95
CA GLU A 55 -14.48 16.08 -14.77
C GLU A 55 -13.45 15.18 -14.04
N ILE A 56 -12.40 15.82 -13.54
CA ILE A 56 -11.34 15.18 -12.75
C ILE A 56 -11.31 15.73 -11.33
N VAL A 57 -11.06 14.83 -10.40
CA VAL A 57 -10.69 15.15 -9.02
C VAL A 57 -9.28 14.60 -8.75
N MET A 58 -8.43 15.43 -8.15
CA MET A 58 -7.04 15.07 -7.84
C MET A 58 -6.80 14.93 -6.34
N MET A 59 -5.76 14.20 -5.97
CA MET A 59 -5.28 14.17 -4.59
C MET A 59 -4.58 15.47 -4.21
N ASN A 60 -4.68 15.83 -2.93
CA ASN A 60 -4.07 17.04 -2.37
C ASN A 60 -2.54 17.08 -2.54
N ARG A 61 -1.88 15.93 -2.46
CA ARG A 61 -0.43 15.84 -2.73
C ARG A 61 -0.08 16.33 -4.13
N MET A 62 -0.83 15.88 -5.14
CA MET A 62 -0.61 16.31 -6.53
C MET A 62 -0.77 17.84 -6.66
N HIS A 63 -1.81 18.40 -6.03
CA HIS A 63 -2.02 19.85 -6.01
C HIS A 63 -0.85 20.60 -5.34
N ARG A 64 -0.37 20.13 -4.18
CA ARG A 64 0.75 20.78 -3.46
C ARG A 64 2.08 20.72 -4.20
N ASP A 65 2.40 19.57 -4.80
CA ASP A 65 3.72 19.31 -5.37
C ASP A 65 3.86 19.91 -6.77
N ILE A 66 2.77 19.93 -7.54
CA ILE A 66 2.75 20.38 -8.94
C ILE A 66 2.18 21.80 -9.04
N GLY A 67 1.19 22.15 -8.20
CA GLY A 67 0.56 23.47 -8.18
C GLY A 67 -0.62 23.63 -9.12
N ILE A 68 -1.23 22.53 -9.60
CA ILE A 68 -2.37 22.59 -10.53
C ILE A 68 -3.59 23.20 -9.83
N PRO A 69 -4.15 24.32 -10.32
CA PRO A 69 -5.31 24.95 -9.69
C PRO A 69 -6.61 24.24 -10.09
N ILE A 70 -7.63 24.39 -9.23
CA ILE A 70 -9.01 24.01 -9.57
C ILE A 70 -9.46 24.84 -10.77
N GLY A 71 -10.18 24.20 -11.68
CA GLY A 71 -10.64 24.81 -12.94
C GLY A 71 -9.62 24.73 -14.08
N TYR A 72 -8.39 24.30 -13.82
CA TYR A 72 -7.42 24.04 -14.89
C TYR A 72 -7.94 22.96 -15.84
N LYS A 73 -7.78 23.18 -17.12
CA LYS A 73 -8.14 22.25 -18.19
C LYS A 73 -6.92 21.92 -19.01
N GLU A 74 -6.62 20.67 -19.13
CA GLU A 74 -5.57 20.21 -20.03
C GLU A 74 -6.14 20.00 -21.43
N GLY A 75 -5.81 20.91 -22.34
CA GLY A 75 -6.40 20.92 -23.68
C GLY A 75 -7.89 21.22 -23.69
N LYS A 76 -8.68 20.38 -24.40
CA LYS A 76 -10.14 20.55 -24.51
C LYS A 76 -10.93 19.71 -23.49
N GLN A 77 -10.28 18.85 -22.75
CA GLN A 77 -10.92 17.83 -21.93
C GLN A 77 -10.37 17.86 -20.49
N TYR A 78 -11.11 17.30 -19.56
CA TYR A 78 -10.71 16.99 -18.21
C TYR A 78 -10.44 18.19 -17.29
N PRO A 79 -11.48 18.99 -16.97
CA PRO A 79 -11.33 20.07 -15.98
C PRO A 79 -11.11 19.45 -14.58
N TYR A 80 -10.12 19.97 -13.85
CA TYR A 80 -9.91 19.65 -12.45
C TYR A 80 -10.94 20.39 -11.60
N VAL A 81 -11.93 19.67 -11.05
CA VAL A 81 -13.07 20.30 -10.34
C VAL A 81 -12.93 20.25 -8.83
N GLY A 82 -12.09 19.38 -8.30
CA GLY A 82 -11.92 19.25 -6.87
C GLY A 82 -10.63 18.59 -6.45
N ILE A 83 -10.33 18.75 -5.17
CA ILE A 83 -9.18 18.17 -4.49
C ILE A 83 -9.69 17.32 -3.34
N ILE A 84 -9.25 16.07 -3.29
CA ILE A 84 -9.55 15.16 -2.19
C ILE A 84 -8.35 15.01 -1.27
N LYS A 85 -8.63 14.63 -0.04
CA LYS A 85 -7.61 14.26 0.93
C LYS A 85 -6.73 13.13 0.40
N ASP A 86 -5.45 13.17 0.75
CA ASP A 86 -4.53 12.13 0.34
C ASP A 86 -4.96 10.77 0.89
N ILE A 87 -5.12 9.81 0.01
CA ILE A 87 -5.45 8.43 0.31
C ILE A 87 -4.33 7.53 -0.19
N ARG A 88 -4.04 6.49 0.55
CA ARG A 88 -3.03 5.52 0.13
C ARG A 88 -3.69 4.36 -0.60
N LEU A 89 -3.35 4.22 -1.87
CA LEU A 89 -3.86 3.16 -2.75
C LEU A 89 -2.84 2.06 -3.02
N THR A 90 -1.59 2.25 -2.59
CA THR A 90 -0.48 1.30 -2.75
C THR A 90 0.07 0.85 -1.42
N SER A 91 0.89 -0.21 -1.43
CA SER A 91 1.58 -0.67 -0.23
C SER A 91 2.57 0.40 0.26
N LEU A 92 2.91 0.34 1.56
CA LEU A 92 3.89 1.24 2.18
C LEU A 92 5.30 1.15 1.56
N ALA A 93 5.59 0.06 0.84
CA ALA A 93 6.89 -0.18 0.21
C ALA A 93 7.03 0.44 -1.20
N GLN A 94 5.94 0.99 -1.75
CA GLN A 94 5.97 1.68 -3.05
C GLN A 94 5.97 3.18 -2.84
N ASP A 95 6.70 3.87 -3.73
CA ASP A 95 6.70 5.34 -3.75
C ASP A 95 5.28 5.87 -3.95
N ASP A 96 5.02 6.99 -3.32
CA ASP A 96 3.75 7.68 -3.44
C ASP A 96 3.62 8.25 -4.86
N GLU A 97 2.79 7.64 -5.66
CA GLU A 97 2.45 8.10 -7.00
C GLU A 97 1.31 9.14 -6.94
N TYR A 98 1.22 9.99 -7.94
CA TYR A 98 0.09 10.89 -8.09
C TYR A 98 -1.12 10.15 -8.63
N TYR A 99 -2.26 10.33 -7.99
CA TYR A 99 -3.54 9.76 -8.41
C TYR A 99 -4.54 10.85 -8.72
N ALA A 100 -5.29 10.64 -9.79
CA ALA A 100 -6.45 11.43 -10.13
C ALA A 100 -7.59 10.48 -10.53
N PHE A 101 -8.81 10.93 -10.32
CA PHE A 101 -10.02 10.21 -10.67
C PHE A 101 -10.78 11.02 -11.70
N TYR A 102 -11.15 10.42 -12.82
CA TYR A 102 -11.99 11.08 -13.80
C TYR A 102 -13.34 10.39 -13.90
N CYS A 103 -14.40 11.19 -13.97
CA CYS A 103 -15.75 10.67 -14.04
C CYS A 103 -16.04 10.16 -15.45
N ALA A 104 -16.50 8.91 -15.57
CA ALA A 104 -16.90 8.32 -16.82
C ALA A 104 -18.26 7.62 -16.66
N GLU A 105 -19.08 7.63 -17.72
CA GLU A 105 -20.41 7.01 -17.70
C GLU A 105 -20.36 5.50 -17.84
N ALA A 106 -19.83 5.04 -18.93
CA ALA A 106 -19.65 3.63 -19.25
C ALA A 106 -18.36 3.46 -20.04
N ASP A 107 -17.28 3.28 -19.30
CA ASP A 107 -15.98 3.02 -19.91
C ASP A 107 -15.74 1.50 -19.94
N SER A 108 -15.41 0.94 -21.10
CA SER A 108 -15.00 -0.46 -21.26
C SER A 108 -13.78 -0.82 -20.40
N ARG A 109 -13.07 0.19 -19.90
CA ARG A 109 -11.95 0.05 -18.97
C ARG A 109 -12.35 -0.15 -17.51
N MET A 110 -13.65 0.06 -17.17
CA MET A 110 -14.19 -0.22 -15.84
C MET A 110 -14.47 -1.71 -15.71
N SER A 111 -13.54 -2.44 -15.12
CA SER A 111 -13.63 -3.89 -14.95
C SER A 111 -13.97 -4.33 -13.51
N HIS A 112 -14.04 -3.40 -12.57
CA HIS A 112 -14.24 -3.71 -11.16
C HIS A 112 -15.48 -3.00 -10.61
N PHE A 113 -16.32 -3.76 -9.91
CA PHE A 113 -17.51 -3.27 -9.24
C PHE A 113 -17.37 -3.48 -7.73
N TYR A 114 -17.52 -2.41 -6.96
CA TYR A 114 -17.52 -2.48 -5.50
C TYR A 114 -18.95 -2.49 -5.00
N ILE A 115 -19.27 -3.49 -4.19
CA ILE A 115 -20.60 -3.69 -3.64
C ILE A 115 -20.48 -3.72 -2.12
N ARG A 116 -21.26 -2.88 -1.45
CA ARG A 116 -21.36 -2.85 0.01
C ARG A 116 -22.58 -3.63 0.44
N LEU A 117 -22.37 -4.71 1.16
CA LEU A 117 -23.44 -5.47 1.76
C LEU A 117 -23.80 -4.89 3.14
N ARG A 118 -25.05 -5.06 3.55
CA ARG A 118 -25.49 -4.74 4.90
C ARG A 118 -24.90 -5.72 5.88
N ALA A 119 -24.70 -5.29 7.13
CA ALA A 119 -24.29 -6.18 8.20
C ALA A 119 -25.29 -7.35 8.35
N GLY A 120 -24.78 -8.58 8.44
CA GLY A 120 -25.58 -9.80 8.51
C GLY A 120 -26.13 -10.32 7.18
N ALA A 121 -25.81 -9.72 6.04
CA ALA A 121 -26.17 -10.27 4.74
C ALA A 121 -25.48 -11.62 4.50
N ASN A 122 -26.20 -12.56 3.88
CA ASN A 122 -25.61 -13.84 3.46
C ASN A 122 -24.77 -13.62 2.21
N VAL A 123 -23.44 -13.63 2.40
CA VAL A 123 -22.46 -13.36 1.33
C VAL A 123 -22.44 -14.45 0.28
N GLU A 124 -22.61 -15.73 0.68
CA GLU A 124 -22.65 -16.86 -0.26
C GLU A 124 -23.86 -16.77 -1.20
N ALA A 125 -25.03 -16.54 -0.64
CA ALA A 125 -26.26 -16.37 -1.43
C ALA A 125 -26.16 -15.18 -2.38
N PHE A 126 -25.49 -14.10 -1.95
CA PHE A 126 -25.23 -12.95 -2.81
C PHE A 126 -24.24 -13.28 -3.93
N ALA A 127 -23.17 -14.03 -3.63
CA ALA A 127 -22.20 -14.48 -4.62
C ALA A 127 -22.84 -15.34 -5.71
N ASP A 128 -23.70 -16.30 -5.30
CA ASP A 128 -24.46 -17.14 -6.23
C ASP A 128 -25.43 -16.32 -7.08
N TYR A 129 -26.10 -15.34 -6.48
CA TYR A 129 -26.96 -14.42 -7.23
C TYR A 129 -26.18 -13.65 -8.30
N VAL A 130 -25.02 -13.10 -7.97
CA VAL A 130 -24.18 -12.35 -8.92
C VAL A 130 -23.70 -13.24 -10.06
N LYS A 131 -23.28 -14.48 -9.78
CA LYS A 131 -22.86 -15.44 -10.80
C LYS A 131 -24.00 -15.81 -11.73
N ASN A 132 -25.18 -16.08 -11.20
CA ASN A 132 -26.36 -16.41 -12.00
C ASN A 132 -26.78 -15.23 -12.87
N LEU A 133 -26.80 -14.03 -12.33
CA LEU A 133 -27.11 -12.81 -13.07
C LEU A 133 -26.10 -12.55 -14.18
N SER A 134 -24.81 -12.77 -13.92
CA SER A 134 -23.77 -12.65 -14.94
C SER A 134 -23.99 -13.62 -16.10
N LYS A 135 -24.32 -14.87 -15.83
CA LYS A 135 -24.64 -15.88 -16.86
C LYS A 135 -25.89 -15.54 -17.67
N GLU A 136 -26.88 -14.94 -17.03
CA GLU A 136 -28.10 -14.49 -17.71
C GLU A 136 -27.83 -13.33 -18.64
N LEU A 137 -27.05 -12.32 -18.20
CA LEU A 137 -26.75 -11.11 -18.96
C LEU A 137 -25.69 -11.30 -20.04
N ALA A 138 -24.71 -12.17 -19.78
CA ALA A 138 -23.58 -12.40 -20.66
C ALA A 138 -23.18 -13.89 -20.67
N PRO A 139 -23.94 -14.77 -21.31
CA PRO A 139 -23.73 -16.23 -21.29
C PRO A 139 -22.36 -16.68 -21.83
N ALA A 140 -21.73 -15.86 -22.66
CA ALA A 140 -20.42 -16.14 -23.26
C ALA A 140 -19.23 -15.55 -22.48
N ALA A 141 -19.49 -14.81 -21.39
CA ALA A 141 -18.45 -14.24 -20.55
C ALA A 141 -18.01 -15.25 -19.48
N ASP A 142 -16.77 -15.11 -19.03
CA ASP A 142 -16.27 -15.86 -17.89
C ASP A 142 -17.04 -15.51 -16.61
N ASP A 143 -17.09 -16.44 -15.67
CA ASP A 143 -17.70 -16.21 -14.36
C ASP A 143 -17.00 -15.03 -13.64
N PRO A 144 -17.78 -14.13 -13.01
CA PRO A 144 -17.19 -13.00 -12.31
C PRO A 144 -16.37 -13.48 -11.12
N GLU A 145 -15.15 -12.98 -11.01
CA GLU A 145 -14.31 -13.20 -9.85
C GLU A 145 -14.75 -12.29 -8.71
N LEU A 146 -15.08 -12.88 -7.58
CA LEU A 146 -15.52 -12.16 -6.39
C LEU A 146 -14.42 -12.18 -5.33
N TYR A 147 -14.06 -11.01 -4.85
CA TYR A 147 -13.03 -10.85 -3.82
C TYR A 147 -13.55 -10.03 -2.66
N TYR A 148 -13.15 -10.39 -1.45
CA TYR A 148 -13.28 -9.49 -0.33
C TYR A 148 -12.23 -8.38 -0.41
N LEU A 149 -12.66 -7.15 -0.18
CA LEU A 149 -11.73 -6.01 -0.21
C LEU A 149 -10.62 -6.16 0.85
N GLU A 150 -10.97 -6.72 2.02
CA GLU A 150 -10.01 -6.98 3.10
C GLU A 150 -8.93 -7.99 2.69
N GLU A 151 -9.29 -9.10 2.08
CA GLU A 151 -8.34 -10.11 1.58
C GLU A 151 -7.42 -9.53 0.51
N TRP A 152 -7.99 -8.69 -0.35
CA TRP A 152 -7.21 -8.03 -1.38
C TRP A 152 -6.20 -7.05 -0.76
N VAL A 153 -6.59 -6.21 0.19
CA VAL A 153 -5.69 -5.32 0.93
C VAL A 153 -4.62 -6.12 1.66
N GLU A 154 -4.99 -7.24 2.30
CA GLU A 154 -4.02 -8.12 2.96
C GLU A 154 -2.99 -8.70 1.98
N SER A 155 -3.41 -9.03 0.76
CA SER A 155 -2.53 -9.55 -0.29
C SER A 155 -1.42 -8.58 -0.68
N LEU A 156 -1.67 -7.25 -0.62
CA LEU A 156 -0.66 -6.21 -0.87
C LEU A 156 0.50 -6.26 0.12
N TYR A 157 0.22 -6.69 1.36
CA TYR A 157 1.22 -6.75 2.42
C TYR A 157 1.84 -8.15 2.59
N LYS A 158 1.36 -9.15 1.83
CA LYS A 158 1.82 -10.54 1.96
C LYS A 158 3.33 -10.68 1.72
N GLN A 159 3.87 -9.96 0.74
CA GLN A 159 5.30 -9.97 0.47
C GLN A 159 6.07 -9.29 1.61
N THR A 160 5.64 -8.13 2.05
CA THR A 160 6.27 -7.40 3.16
C THR A 160 6.27 -8.23 4.46
N LYS A 161 5.18 -8.95 4.76
CA LYS A 161 5.13 -9.88 5.90
C LYS A 161 6.17 -11.00 5.79
N LYS A 162 6.36 -11.59 4.60
CA LYS A 162 7.40 -12.61 4.37
C LYS A 162 8.80 -12.04 4.58
N ASP A 163 9.06 -10.84 4.07
CA ASP A 163 10.37 -10.19 4.20
C ASP A 163 10.67 -9.86 5.67
N MET A 164 9.67 -9.42 6.45
CA MET A 164 9.81 -9.20 7.90
C MET A 164 10.17 -10.47 8.67
N VAL A 165 9.54 -11.62 8.35
CA VAL A 165 9.86 -12.90 8.97
C VAL A 165 11.28 -13.32 8.64
N LEU A 166 11.70 -13.17 7.38
CA LEU A 166 13.06 -13.48 6.94
C LEU A 166 14.11 -12.63 7.68
N ILE A 167 13.90 -11.33 7.76
CA ILE A 167 14.78 -10.41 8.51
C ILE A 167 14.82 -10.80 9.98
N GLY A 168 13.68 -11.15 10.58
CA GLY A 168 13.61 -11.61 11.96
C GLY A 168 14.44 -12.88 12.21
N MET A 169 14.40 -13.86 11.31
CA MET A 169 15.22 -15.05 11.41
C MET A 169 16.72 -14.73 11.34
N PHE A 170 17.13 -13.85 10.43
CA PHE A 170 18.54 -13.43 10.36
C PHE A 170 18.98 -12.65 11.59
N ALA A 171 18.11 -11.82 12.16
CA ALA A 171 18.42 -11.10 13.41
C ALA A 171 18.67 -12.07 14.58
N VAL A 172 17.84 -13.10 14.75
CA VAL A 172 18.03 -14.13 15.75
C VAL A 172 19.35 -14.88 15.53
N LEU A 173 19.64 -15.27 14.29
CA LEU A 173 20.91 -15.93 13.95
C LEU A 173 22.13 -15.05 14.30
N ALA A 174 22.07 -13.77 13.96
CA ALA A 174 23.13 -12.82 14.28
C ALA A 174 23.36 -12.70 15.81
N ILE A 175 22.30 -12.66 16.59
CA ILE A 175 22.39 -12.64 18.06
C ILE A 175 23.07 -13.92 18.57
N VAL A 176 22.70 -15.09 18.07
CA VAL A 176 23.32 -16.38 18.46
C VAL A 176 24.81 -16.37 18.16
N ILE A 177 25.21 -15.94 16.97
CA ILE A 177 26.63 -15.85 16.57
C ILE A 177 27.37 -14.86 17.48
N ALA A 178 26.79 -13.70 17.78
CA ALA A 178 27.39 -12.72 18.67
C ALA A 178 27.60 -13.29 20.09
N LEU A 179 26.61 -14.00 20.64
CA LEU A 179 26.72 -14.65 21.92
C LEU A 179 27.79 -15.73 21.94
N MET A 180 27.90 -16.54 20.87
CA MET A 180 28.98 -17.53 20.74
C MET A 180 30.36 -16.88 20.70
N GLY A 181 30.48 -15.72 19.98
CA GLY A 181 31.73 -14.96 19.96
C GLY A 181 32.15 -14.44 21.32
N VAL A 182 31.22 -13.83 22.06
CA VAL A 182 31.46 -13.36 23.42
C VAL A 182 31.83 -14.53 24.36
N PHE A 183 31.08 -15.61 24.26
CA PHE A 183 31.38 -16.82 25.05
C PHE A 183 32.78 -17.36 24.78
N GLY A 184 33.19 -17.45 23.50
CA GLY A 184 34.55 -17.87 23.10
C GLY A 184 35.65 -17.01 23.71
N ILE A 185 35.49 -15.68 23.67
CA ILE A 185 36.44 -14.73 24.25
C ILE A 185 36.51 -14.93 25.77
N VAL A 186 35.38 -15.03 26.47
CA VAL A 186 35.33 -15.23 27.91
C VAL A 186 36.00 -16.56 28.29
N MET A 187 35.77 -17.62 27.55
CA MET A 187 36.43 -18.93 27.80
C MET A 187 37.95 -18.86 27.61
N PHE A 188 38.40 -18.20 26.54
CA PHE A 188 39.83 -18.01 26.28
C PHE A 188 40.48 -17.18 27.38
N GLU A 189 39.89 -16.05 27.77
CA GLU A 189 40.39 -15.18 28.84
C GLU A 189 40.47 -15.93 30.15
N THR A 190 39.43 -16.72 30.47
CA THR A 190 39.41 -17.54 31.70
C THR A 190 40.52 -18.59 31.71
N GLN A 191 40.80 -19.25 30.58
CA GLN A 191 41.92 -20.22 30.50
C GLN A 191 43.27 -19.54 30.65
N HIS A 192 43.45 -18.37 30.01
CA HIS A 192 44.70 -17.61 30.12
C HIS A 192 44.96 -17.17 31.55
N ARG A 193 43.95 -16.62 32.26
CA ARG A 193 44.04 -16.19 33.66
C ARG A 193 44.29 -17.37 34.59
N ARG A 194 43.73 -18.56 34.37
CA ARG A 194 44.02 -19.77 35.15
C ARG A 194 45.48 -20.16 35.06
N SER A 195 46.08 -20.09 33.86
CA SER A 195 47.50 -20.37 33.68
C SER A 195 48.39 -19.39 34.43
N GLU A 196 48.08 -18.12 34.34
CA GLU A 196 48.78 -17.03 35.05
C GLU A 196 48.69 -17.21 36.58
N ILE A 197 47.50 -17.50 37.11
CA ILE A 197 47.25 -17.76 38.52
C ILE A 197 48.05 -19.00 38.99
N ALA A 198 48.07 -20.05 38.18
CA ALA A 198 48.85 -21.25 38.51
C ALA A 198 50.36 -20.98 38.63
N VAL A 199 50.92 -20.21 37.71
CA VAL A 199 52.34 -19.79 37.75
C VAL A 199 52.61 -18.94 39.00
N ARG A 200 51.79 -17.91 39.29
CA ARG A 200 51.95 -17.08 40.48
C ARG A 200 51.83 -17.88 41.79
N LYS A 201 50.97 -18.88 41.84
CA LYS A 201 50.78 -19.74 42.99
C LYS A 201 52.02 -20.61 43.28
N VAL A 202 52.68 -21.11 42.21
CA VAL A 202 53.94 -21.84 42.32
C VAL A 202 55.06 -20.98 42.90
N TYR A 203 55.05 -19.65 42.60
CA TYR A 203 56.01 -18.67 43.15
C TYR A 203 55.62 -18.12 44.54
N GLY A 204 54.59 -18.71 45.19
CA GLY A 204 54.25 -18.40 46.57
C GLY A 204 53.29 -17.21 46.77
N ALA A 205 52.60 -16.74 45.79
CA ALA A 205 51.63 -15.71 45.93
C ALA A 205 50.40 -16.15 46.73
N THR A 206 49.96 -15.31 47.67
CA THR A 206 48.77 -15.54 48.50
C THR A 206 47.48 -15.24 47.71
N THR A 207 46.35 -15.86 48.14
CA THR A 207 45.06 -15.74 47.47
C THR A 207 44.56 -14.25 47.42
N ALA A 208 44.91 -13.46 48.45
CA ALA A 208 44.56 -12.03 48.50
C ALA A 208 45.31 -11.19 47.45
N GLN A 209 46.51 -11.58 47.05
CA GLN A 209 47.32 -10.90 46.03
C GLN A 209 46.92 -11.29 44.59
N MET A 210 46.00 -12.26 44.42
CA MET A 210 45.53 -12.74 43.11
C MET A 210 44.18 -12.12 42.69
N ILE A 211 43.46 -11.47 43.62
CA ILE A 211 42.10 -10.90 43.37
C ILE A 211 42.15 -9.37 43.20
N GLY A 212 43.32 -8.73 43.40
CA GLY A 212 43.53 -7.28 43.24
C GLY A 212 43.86 -6.83 41.85
#